data_2f712561508431d4334e00effce25e8c
#
_entry.id   2f712561508431d4334e00effce25e8c
#
_cell.length_a   1.000
_cell.length_b   1.000
_cell.length_c   1.000
_cell.angle_alpha   90.00
_cell.angle_beta   90.00
_cell.angle_gamma   90.00
#
_symmetry.space_group_name_H-M   'P 1'
#
loop_
_entity.id
_entity.type
_entity.pdbx_description
1 polymer ?
#
loop_
_entity_poly.entity_id
_entity_poly.type
_entity_poly.pdbx_seq_one_letter_code
_entity_poly.pdbx_strand_id
1 'polypeptide(L)'
;MSRTPFVPAELLSKLWRAVIEFDMLQAGDRILIGLSGGKDSMFLTAALAEIQKYAPVPFELACYTVDAMFSPAFPKAELEAFCGYYGLKHYSEKVDVNSAWQNKGNTPCFTCAYFRRAATNRTALELGFNKVALAHHHDDAVETFLMNVLTSGQLRTFLPVTPLSRTGLTVPVSYTHLRAHETS
;
A
#
# COMPACT_ATOMS: atom_id res chain seq x y z
N MET A 1 15.52 20.61 -11.46
CA MET A 1 15.38 20.87 -10.00
C MET A 1 14.35 19.87 -9.46
N SER A 2 14.82 18.85 -8.79
CA SER A 2 13.94 17.86 -8.12
C SER A 2 13.23 18.58 -6.97
N ARG A 3 11.90 18.79 -7.09
CA ARG A 3 11.12 19.28 -5.96
C ARG A 3 11.15 18.18 -4.90
N THR A 4 11.69 18.51 -3.75
CA THR A 4 11.60 17.68 -2.54
C THR A 4 10.14 17.35 -2.32
N PRO A 5 9.72 16.07 -2.28
CA PRO A 5 8.33 15.73 -1.99
C PRO A 5 8.03 16.19 -0.56
N PHE A 6 7.33 17.28 -0.44
CA PHE A 6 6.91 17.83 0.86
C PHE A 6 5.59 17.17 1.27
N VAL A 7 5.59 16.50 2.40
CA VAL A 7 4.36 15.98 3.02
C VAL A 7 3.77 17.11 3.89
N PRO A 8 2.59 17.65 3.56
CA PRO A 8 1.96 18.69 4.36
C PRO A 8 1.75 18.23 5.80
N ALA A 9 2.08 19.08 6.78
CA ALA A 9 1.99 18.75 8.20
C ALA A 9 0.57 18.35 8.63
N GLU A 10 -0.46 18.93 8.02
CA GLU A 10 -1.85 18.58 8.26
C GLU A 10 -2.15 17.14 7.87
N LEU A 11 -1.72 16.71 6.68
CA LEU A 11 -1.92 15.34 6.18
C LEU A 11 -1.12 14.34 7.00
N LEU A 12 0.11 14.70 7.39
CA LEU A 12 0.94 13.87 8.25
C LEU A 12 0.28 13.68 9.62
N SER A 13 -0.31 14.74 10.19
CA SER A 13 -1.05 14.66 11.46
C SER A 13 -2.28 13.76 11.37
N LYS A 14 -3.02 13.82 10.26
CA LYS A 14 -4.17 12.94 10.03
C LYS A 14 -3.74 11.47 9.94
N LEU A 15 -2.67 11.18 9.19
CA LEU A 15 -2.12 9.83 9.10
C LEU A 15 -1.62 9.33 10.46
N TRP A 16 -0.88 10.18 11.19
CA TRP A 16 -0.38 9.83 12.52
C TRP A 16 -1.51 9.53 13.52
N ARG A 17 -2.58 10.29 13.47
CA ARG A 17 -3.78 10.02 14.27
C ARG A 17 -4.36 8.64 13.97
N ALA A 18 -4.51 8.28 12.68
CA ALA A 18 -4.99 6.96 12.29
C ALA A 18 -4.04 5.84 12.76
N VAL A 19 -2.73 6.05 12.65
CA VAL A 19 -1.72 5.09 13.14
C VAL A 19 -1.89 4.81 14.63
N ILE A 20 -2.15 5.85 15.44
CA ILE A 20 -2.37 5.71 16.89
C ILE A 20 -3.74 5.10 17.18
N GLU A 21 -4.80 5.62 16.56
CA GLU A 21 -6.18 5.20 16.80
C GLU A 21 -6.43 3.73 16.52
N PHE A 22 -5.81 3.22 15.45
CA PHE A 22 -5.95 1.82 15.02
C PHE A 22 -4.77 0.92 15.42
N ASP A 23 -3.87 1.41 16.27
CA ASP A 23 -2.70 0.65 16.77
C ASP A 23 -1.89 0.00 15.62
N MET A 24 -1.61 0.77 14.57
CA MET A 24 -1.02 0.25 13.34
C MET A 24 0.48 -0.04 13.44
N LEU A 25 1.19 0.56 14.43
CA LEU A 25 2.64 0.44 14.60
C LEU A 25 3.01 -0.11 15.97
N GLN A 26 3.89 -1.11 15.97
CA GLN A 26 4.48 -1.71 17.15
C GLN A 26 6.01 -1.65 17.07
N ALA A 27 6.67 -1.70 18.23
CA ALA A 27 8.12 -1.79 18.27
C ALA A 27 8.63 -3.06 17.57
N GLY A 28 9.59 -2.90 16.66
CA GLY A 28 10.16 -3.99 15.90
C GLY A 28 9.37 -4.40 14.66
N ASP A 29 8.30 -3.68 14.31
CA ASP A 29 7.58 -3.92 13.07
C ASP A 29 8.49 -3.78 11.84
N ARG A 30 8.27 -4.64 10.86
CA ARG A 30 8.88 -4.60 9.54
C ARG A 30 7.76 -4.48 8.51
N ILE A 31 7.66 -3.32 7.89
CA ILE A 31 6.52 -2.93 7.05
C ILE A 31 6.95 -2.85 5.59
N LEU A 32 6.30 -3.63 4.73
CA LEU A 32 6.45 -3.56 3.29
C LEU A 32 5.36 -2.67 2.69
N ILE A 33 5.75 -1.56 2.07
CA ILE A 33 4.82 -0.60 1.46
C ILE A 33 4.57 -1.01 0.02
N GLY A 34 3.31 -1.22 -0.34
CA GLY A 34 2.90 -1.46 -1.72
C GLY A 34 2.96 -0.17 -2.54
N LEU A 35 4.05 0.03 -3.29
CA LEU A 35 4.29 1.22 -4.09
C LEU A 35 3.87 0.98 -5.54
N SER A 36 2.75 1.57 -5.95
CA SER A 36 2.22 1.42 -7.33
C SER A 36 2.72 2.48 -8.30
N GLY A 37 3.40 3.52 -7.82
CA GLY A 37 3.76 4.70 -8.60
C GLY A 37 2.64 5.74 -8.74
N GLY A 38 1.43 5.45 -8.24
CA GLY A 38 0.36 6.43 -8.14
C GLY A 38 0.56 7.38 -6.96
N LYS A 39 -0.08 8.56 -7.04
CA LYS A 39 0.05 9.65 -6.04
C LYS A 39 -0.13 9.18 -4.60
N ASP A 40 -1.10 8.32 -4.36
CA ASP A 40 -1.48 7.87 -3.02
C ASP A 40 -0.43 6.94 -2.40
N SER A 41 0.11 6.00 -3.18
CA SER A 41 1.18 5.11 -2.73
C SER A 41 2.50 5.86 -2.52
N MET A 42 2.79 6.87 -3.35
CA MET A 42 3.94 7.75 -3.16
C MET A 42 3.78 8.64 -1.92
N PHE A 43 2.58 9.20 -1.72
CA PHE A 43 2.27 9.96 -0.51
C PHE A 43 2.42 9.09 0.75
N LEU A 44 1.84 7.89 0.77
CA LEU A 44 1.95 6.97 1.91
C LEU A 44 3.42 6.65 2.22
N THR A 45 4.22 6.38 1.19
CA THR A 45 5.66 6.09 1.36
C THR A 45 6.39 7.28 1.98
N ALA A 46 6.19 8.47 1.45
CA ALA A 46 6.79 9.70 1.98
C ALA A 46 6.35 9.97 3.43
N ALA A 47 5.06 9.83 3.70
CA ALA A 47 4.50 10.10 5.02
C ALA A 47 4.98 9.08 6.07
N LEU A 48 5.05 7.78 5.75
CA LEU A 48 5.59 6.77 6.68
C LEU A 48 7.09 6.96 6.91
N ALA A 49 7.86 7.35 5.89
CA ALA A 49 9.27 7.68 6.05
C ALA A 49 9.49 8.92 6.96
N GLU A 50 8.62 9.93 6.86
CA GLU A 50 8.65 11.06 7.79
C GLU A 50 8.24 10.64 9.21
N ILE A 51 7.17 9.86 9.37
CA ILE A 51 6.73 9.32 10.66
C ILE A 51 7.85 8.52 11.33
N GLN A 52 8.60 7.71 10.57
CA GLN A 52 9.69 6.89 11.09
C GLN A 52 10.75 7.70 11.84
N LYS A 53 10.98 8.96 11.46
CA LYS A 53 11.98 9.83 12.10
C LYS A 53 11.57 10.27 13.51
N TYR A 54 10.27 10.32 13.80
CA TYR A 54 9.72 10.88 15.03
C TYR A 54 8.90 9.87 15.85
N ALA A 55 8.71 8.67 15.32
CA ALA A 55 7.94 7.64 16.01
C ALA A 55 8.57 7.23 17.34
N PRO A 56 7.79 7.03 18.40
CA PRO A 56 8.30 6.64 19.71
C PRO A 56 8.80 5.19 19.76
N VAL A 57 8.50 4.41 18.72
CA VAL A 57 8.90 3.00 18.60
C VAL A 57 9.69 2.78 17.30
N PRO A 58 10.78 1.99 17.33
CA PRO A 58 11.55 1.68 16.14
C PRO A 58 10.79 0.68 15.26
N PHE A 59 10.79 0.92 13.96
CA PHE A 59 10.28 0.00 12.94
C PHE A 59 11.05 0.14 11.62
N GLU A 60 11.00 -0.88 10.78
CA GLU A 60 11.65 -0.90 9.47
C GLU A 60 10.64 -0.67 8.35
N LEU A 61 11.07 0.04 7.31
CA LEU A 61 10.31 0.27 6.09
C LEU A 61 11.05 -0.21 4.86
N ALA A 62 10.32 -0.80 3.92
CA ALA A 62 10.78 -1.01 2.55
C ALA A 62 9.61 -0.86 1.59
N CYS A 63 9.91 -0.64 0.31
CA CYS A 63 8.93 -0.51 -0.74
C CYS A 63 8.94 -1.73 -1.66
N TYR A 64 7.78 -2.11 -2.14
CA TYR A 64 7.62 -3.19 -3.10
C TYR A 64 6.68 -2.80 -4.23
N THR A 65 7.11 -3.06 -5.45
CA THR A 65 6.34 -2.76 -6.66
C THR A 65 6.17 -4.00 -7.53
N VAL A 66 4.95 -4.23 -7.96
CA VAL A 66 4.64 -5.26 -8.97
C VAL A 66 4.50 -4.61 -10.33
N ASP A 67 5.40 -4.95 -11.24
CA ASP A 67 5.25 -4.67 -12.66
C ASP A 67 4.34 -5.73 -13.29
N ALA A 68 3.11 -5.33 -13.61
CA ALA A 68 2.12 -6.22 -14.21
C ALA A 68 2.33 -6.46 -15.72
N MET A 69 3.41 -5.95 -16.28
CA MET A 69 3.81 -6.08 -17.69
C MET A 69 2.78 -5.56 -18.71
N PHE A 70 1.92 -4.62 -18.30
CA PHE A 70 0.96 -4.00 -19.22
C PHE A 70 1.58 -2.92 -20.11
N SER A 71 2.71 -2.36 -19.70
CA SER A 71 3.42 -1.32 -20.45
C SER A 71 4.91 -1.65 -20.52
N PRO A 72 5.55 -1.50 -21.69
CA PRO A 72 7.00 -1.66 -21.82
C PRO A 72 7.78 -0.57 -21.05
N ALA A 73 7.16 0.56 -20.77
CA ALA A 73 7.75 1.71 -20.07
C ALA A 73 7.38 1.74 -18.59
N PHE A 74 7.64 0.64 -17.85
CA PHE A 74 7.44 0.64 -16.41
C PHE A 74 8.49 1.56 -15.74
N PRO A 75 8.09 2.56 -14.91
CA PRO A 75 8.98 3.59 -14.36
C PRO A 75 9.83 3.08 -13.18
N LYS A 76 10.56 1.99 -13.38
CA LYS A 76 11.33 1.34 -12.31
C LYS A 76 12.41 2.25 -11.74
N ALA A 77 13.17 2.93 -12.62
CA ALA A 77 14.27 3.80 -12.20
C ALA A 77 13.79 5.00 -11.38
N GLU A 78 12.66 5.57 -11.75
CA GLU A 78 12.03 6.68 -11.03
C GLU A 78 11.55 6.25 -9.62
N LEU A 79 10.98 5.05 -9.51
CA LEU A 79 10.54 4.50 -8.22
C LEU A 79 11.74 4.15 -7.32
N GLU A 80 12.81 3.60 -7.89
CA GLU A 80 14.07 3.35 -7.18
C GLU A 80 14.69 4.66 -6.67
N ALA A 81 14.74 5.69 -7.51
CA ALA A 81 15.25 6.99 -7.13
C ALA A 81 14.40 7.65 -6.02
N PHE A 82 13.08 7.53 -6.13
CA PHE A 82 12.15 8.02 -5.11
C PHE A 82 12.36 7.31 -3.76
N CYS A 83 12.44 5.98 -3.74
CA CYS A 83 12.73 5.22 -2.52
C CYS A 83 14.10 5.58 -1.94
N GLY A 84 15.11 5.71 -2.80
CA GLY A 84 16.47 6.10 -2.41
C GLY A 84 16.54 7.48 -1.76
N TYR A 85 15.69 8.42 -2.19
CA TYR A 85 15.59 9.75 -1.56
C TYR A 85 15.19 9.65 -0.07
N TYR A 86 14.32 8.69 0.27
CA TYR A 86 13.90 8.44 1.66
C TYR A 86 14.78 7.41 2.38
N GLY A 87 15.84 6.90 1.75
CA GLY A 87 16.70 5.86 2.33
C GLY A 87 16.03 4.49 2.45
N LEU A 88 14.96 4.26 1.70
CA LEU A 88 14.19 3.01 1.73
C LEU A 88 14.70 2.02 0.69
N LYS A 89 14.75 0.73 1.07
CA LYS A 89 14.98 -0.35 0.11
C LYS A 89 13.78 -0.51 -0.80
N HIS A 90 14.03 -0.68 -2.09
CA HIS A 90 13.00 -0.95 -3.08
C HIS A 90 13.17 -2.35 -3.68
N TYR A 91 12.11 -3.13 -3.63
CA TYR A 91 12.01 -4.43 -4.27
C TYR A 91 11.01 -4.35 -5.41
N SER A 92 11.25 -5.05 -6.50
CA SER A 92 10.31 -5.10 -7.63
C SER A 92 10.26 -6.49 -8.24
N GLU A 93 9.08 -6.91 -8.66
CA GLU A 93 8.84 -8.19 -9.33
C GLU A 93 8.00 -7.98 -10.58
N LYS A 94 8.28 -8.74 -11.62
CA LYS A 94 7.46 -8.80 -12.83
C LYS A 94 6.46 -9.94 -12.69
N VAL A 95 5.17 -9.63 -12.91
CA VAL A 95 4.10 -10.61 -12.88
C VAL A 95 3.33 -10.55 -14.20
N ASP A 96 3.40 -11.62 -14.99
CA ASP A 96 2.62 -11.70 -16.23
C ASP A 96 1.13 -11.94 -15.93
N VAL A 97 0.42 -10.84 -15.78
CA VAL A 97 -1.03 -10.86 -15.51
C VAL A 97 -1.82 -11.25 -16.76
N ASN A 98 -1.31 -10.96 -17.97
CA ASN A 98 -2.00 -11.25 -19.23
C ASN A 98 -2.17 -12.76 -19.43
N SER A 99 -1.10 -13.54 -19.25
CA SER A 99 -1.17 -15.01 -19.36
C SER A 99 -2.09 -15.64 -18.31
N ALA A 100 -2.14 -15.06 -17.12
CA ALA A 100 -3.01 -15.53 -16.06
C ALA A 100 -4.49 -15.18 -16.27
N TRP A 101 -4.79 -14.06 -16.94
CA TRP A 101 -6.14 -13.62 -17.24
C TRP A 101 -6.82 -14.49 -18.31
N GLN A 102 -6.11 -14.84 -19.40
CA GLN A 102 -6.65 -15.65 -20.49
C GLN A 102 -7.21 -17.00 -20.03
N ASN A 103 -6.73 -17.50 -18.88
CA ASN A 103 -7.08 -18.82 -18.38
C ASN A 103 -8.25 -18.85 -17.36
N LYS A 104 -8.83 -17.73 -16.91
CA LYS A 104 -9.77 -17.73 -15.77
C LYS A 104 -11.12 -17.04 -15.97
N GLY A 105 -11.41 -16.44 -17.12
CA GLY A 105 -12.73 -15.82 -17.41
C GLY A 105 -13.12 -14.63 -16.50
N ASN A 106 -12.24 -14.16 -15.64
CA ASN A 106 -12.41 -12.99 -14.77
C ASN A 106 -12.09 -11.70 -15.51
N THR A 107 -12.54 -10.55 -14.98
CA THR A 107 -12.16 -9.25 -15.54
C THR A 107 -10.66 -8.98 -15.36
N PRO A 108 -10.00 -8.31 -16.32
CA PRO A 108 -8.55 -8.00 -16.23
C PRO A 108 -8.17 -7.28 -14.93
N CYS A 109 -8.98 -6.32 -14.51
CA CYS A 109 -8.74 -5.53 -13.29
C CYS A 109 -8.76 -6.39 -12.03
N PHE A 110 -9.74 -7.31 -11.92
CA PHE A 110 -9.82 -8.22 -10.78
C PHE A 110 -8.61 -9.16 -10.70
N THR A 111 -8.23 -9.73 -11.85
CA THR A 111 -7.08 -10.62 -11.96
C THR A 111 -5.78 -9.89 -11.59
N CYS A 112 -5.59 -8.68 -12.09
CA CYS A 112 -4.43 -7.85 -11.77
C CYS A 112 -4.35 -7.54 -10.27
N ALA A 113 -5.45 -7.09 -9.66
CA ALA A 113 -5.50 -6.79 -8.24
C ALA A 113 -5.20 -8.03 -7.37
N TYR A 114 -5.73 -9.18 -7.76
CA TYR A 114 -5.49 -10.44 -7.07
C TYR A 114 -4.01 -10.84 -7.10
N PHE A 115 -3.39 -10.86 -8.30
CA PHE A 115 -1.99 -11.24 -8.44
C PHE A 115 -1.03 -10.26 -7.77
N ARG A 116 -1.29 -8.96 -7.88
CA ARG A 116 -0.47 -7.93 -7.20
C ARG A 116 -0.52 -8.12 -5.68
N ARG A 117 -1.70 -8.34 -5.11
CA ARG A 117 -1.86 -8.61 -3.67
C ARG A 117 -1.17 -9.90 -3.24
N ALA A 118 -1.34 -10.98 -4.02
CA ALA A 118 -0.71 -12.26 -3.74
C ALA A 118 0.83 -12.16 -3.78
N ALA A 119 1.38 -11.49 -4.79
CA ALA A 119 2.82 -11.25 -4.92
C ALA A 119 3.35 -10.41 -3.75
N THR A 120 2.67 -9.31 -3.39
CA THR A 120 3.08 -8.46 -2.26
C THR A 120 3.11 -9.24 -0.94
N ASN A 121 2.07 -10.03 -0.66
CA ASN A 121 2.00 -10.82 0.58
C ASN A 121 3.07 -11.92 0.62
N ARG A 122 3.30 -12.62 -0.50
CA ARG A 122 4.36 -13.62 -0.61
C ARG A 122 5.73 -13.00 -0.36
N THR A 123 6.06 -11.93 -1.06
CA THR A 123 7.35 -11.24 -0.91
C THR A 123 7.54 -10.68 0.51
N ALA A 124 6.48 -10.18 1.13
CA ALA A 124 6.55 -9.75 2.52
C ALA A 124 6.99 -10.88 3.44
N LEU A 125 6.38 -12.06 3.31
CA LEU A 125 6.75 -13.24 4.11
C LEU A 125 8.18 -13.71 3.83
N GLU A 126 8.55 -13.83 2.56
CA GLU A 126 9.89 -14.29 2.15
C GLU A 126 11.01 -13.39 2.68
N LEU A 127 10.76 -12.09 2.73
CA LEU A 127 11.70 -11.10 3.24
C LEU A 127 11.57 -10.85 4.76
N GLY A 128 10.66 -11.54 5.44
CA GLY A 128 10.45 -11.45 6.88
C GLY A 128 9.76 -10.16 7.33
N PHE A 129 8.97 -9.52 6.47
CA PHE A 129 8.08 -8.43 6.87
C PHE A 129 6.84 -9.00 7.55
N ASN A 130 6.38 -8.35 8.62
CA ASN A 130 5.18 -8.76 9.36
C ASN A 130 3.96 -7.91 9.03
N LYS A 131 4.15 -6.78 8.34
CA LYS A 131 3.07 -5.89 7.91
C LYS A 131 3.21 -5.48 6.44
N VAL A 132 2.07 -5.28 5.77
CA VAL A 132 1.99 -4.75 4.41
C VAL A 132 1.12 -3.51 4.41
N ALA A 133 1.70 -2.33 4.16
CA ALA A 133 0.96 -1.08 4.08
C ALA A 133 0.48 -0.80 2.65
N LEU A 134 -0.81 -0.53 2.50
CA LEU A 134 -1.46 -0.21 1.23
C LEU A 134 -2.13 1.16 1.30
N ALA A 135 -1.95 1.97 0.26
CA ALA A 135 -2.52 3.30 0.17
C ALA A 135 -3.99 3.23 -0.30
N HIS A 136 -4.91 3.08 0.63
CA HIS A 136 -6.34 3.23 0.40
C HIS A 136 -6.88 4.46 1.13
N HIS A 137 -7.93 5.04 0.62
CA HIS A 137 -8.61 6.20 1.20
C HIS A 137 -9.90 5.80 1.92
N HIS A 138 -10.44 6.74 2.70
CA HIS A 138 -11.78 6.59 3.26
C HIS A 138 -12.84 6.34 2.18
N ASP A 139 -12.70 7.01 1.03
CA ASP A 139 -13.63 6.87 -0.09
C ASP A 139 -13.64 5.44 -0.65
N ASP A 140 -12.47 4.77 -0.74
CA ASP A 140 -12.37 3.36 -1.16
C ASP A 140 -13.20 2.44 -0.25
N ALA A 141 -13.25 2.74 1.03
CA ALA A 141 -14.03 1.95 1.99
C ALA A 141 -15.53 2.14 1.82
N VAL A 142 -15.94 3.38 1.58
CA VAL A 142 -17.35 3.73 1.32
C VAL A 142 -17.79 3.09 0.01
N GLU A 143 -16.99 3.21 -1.05
CA GLU A 143 -17.26 2.59 -2.34
C GLU A 143 -17.36 1.07 -2.22
N THR A 144 -16.41 0.43 -1.53
CA THR A 144 -16.42 -1.02 -1.28
C THR A 144 -17.66 -1.44 -0.50
N PHE A 145 -18.05 -0.67 0.51
CA PHE A 145 -19.28 -0.92 1.26
C PHE A 145 -20.51 -0.85 0.37
N LEU A 146 -20.66 0.22 -0.40
CA LEU A 146 -21.81 0.40 -1.30
C LEU A 146 -21.86 -0.69 -2.38
N MET A 147 -20.72 -1.04 -2.97
CA MET A 147 -20.64 -2.14 -3.93
C MET A 147 -21.09 -3.46 -3.30
N ASN A 148 -20.62 -3.80 -2.11
CA ASN A 148 -21.01 -5.03 -1.43
C ASN A 148 -22.50 -5.06 -1.12
N VAL A 149 -23.08 -3.96 -0.68
CA VAL A 149 -24.54 -3.85 -0.45
C VAL A 149 -25.33 -4.06 -1.73
N LEU A 150 -24.93 -3.38 -2.81
CA LEU A 150 -25.71 -3.39 -4.08
C LEU A 150 -25.53 -4.69 -4.88
N THR A 151 -24.35 -5.32 -4.82
CA THR A 151 -24.05 -6.49 -5.66
C THR A 151 -24.24 -7.83 -4.95
N SER A 152 -24.02 -7.89 -3.64
CA SER A 152 -24.05 -9.14 -2.88
C SER A 152 -24.94 -9.10 -1.63
N GLY A 153 -25.57 -7.96 -1.34
CA GLY A 153 -26.39 -7.77 -0.13
C GLY A 153 -25.61 -7.85 1.18
N GLN A 154 -24.29 -7.70 1.13
CA GLN A 154 -23.41 -7.82 2.31
C GLN A 154 -23.05 -6.46 2.88
N LEU A 155 -23.29 -6.26 4.17
CA LEU A 155 -22.87 -5.06 4.92
C LEU A 155 -21.39 -5.21 5.34
N ARG A 156 -20.47 -5.18 4.37
CA ARG A 156 -19.03 -5.36 4.60
C ARG A 156 -18.21 -4.32 3.87
N THR A 157 -17.13 -3.91 4.53
CA THR A 157 -16.02 -3.17 3.92
C THR A 157 -14.72 -3.73 4.47
N PHE A 158 -13.57 -3.24 4.00
CA PHE A 158 -12.30 -3.63 4.59
C PHE A 158 -12.03 -2.84 5.88
N LEU A 159 -11.29 -3.44 6.79
CA LEU A 159 -10.92 -2.83 8.07
C LEU A 159 -9.62 -2.02 7.93
N PRO A 160 -9.41 -1.00 8.79
CA PRO A 160 -8.14 -0.25 8.83
C PRO A 160 -6.92 -1.13 9.06
N VAL A 161 -7.10 -2.20 9.82
CA VAL A 161 -6.09 -3.23 10.06
C VAL A 161 -6.73 -4.58 9.82
N THR A 162 -6.22 -5.33 8.85
CA THR A 162 -6.74 -6.65 8.51
C THR A 162 -5.69 -7.73 8.78
N PRO A 163 -5.88 -8.57 9.81
CA PRO A 163 -5.02 -9.72 10.03
C PRO A 163 -5.29 -10.80 8.98
N LEU A 164 -4.25 -11.30 8.34
CA LEU A 164 -4.33 -12.42 7.39
C LEU A 164 -4.10 -13.73 8.15
N SER A 165 -5.17 -14.39 8.59
CA SER A 165 -5.15 -15.56 9.45
C SER A 165 -4.31 -16.74 8.92
N ARG A 166 -4.12 -16.85 7.61
CA ARG A 166 -3.34 -17.94 7.00
C ARG A 166 -1.83 -17.69 6.97
N THR A 167 -1.39 -16.46 7.11
CA THR A 167 0.01 -16.07 6.88
C THR A 167 0.66 -15.38 8.07
N GLY A 168 -0.11 -15.01 9.09
CA GLY A 168 0.37 -14.22 10.21
C GLY A 168 0.72 -12.76 9.85
N LEU A 169 0.57 -12.37 8.57
CA LEU A 169 0.74 -10.98 8.15
C LEU A 169 -0.42 -10.13 8.65
N THR A 170 -0.10 -8.92 9.04
CA THR A 170 -1.10 -7.88 9.26
C THR A 170 -1.02 -6.87 8.10
N VAL A 171 -2.17 -6.56 7.51
CA VAL A 171 -2.28 -5.54 6.47
C VAL A 171 -2.91 -4.30 7.09
N PRO A 172 -2.12 -3.33 7.59
CA PRO A 172 -2.62 -2.00 7.86
C PRO A 172 -2.96 -1.36 6.51
N VAL A 173 -4.21 -1.10 6.31
CA VAL A 173 -4.68 -0.23 5.24
C VAL A 173 -4.56 1.18 5.79
N SER A 174 -3.83 2.05 5.10
CA SER A 174 -3.72 3.43 5.56
C SER A 174 -5.06 4.14 5.39
N TYR A 175 -5.98 3.87 6.31
CA TYR A 175 -7.14 4.69 6.54
C TYR A 175 -6.65 6.00 7.07
N THR A 176 -6.27 6.81 6.15
CA THR A 176 -6.15 8.21 6.47
C THR A 176 -7.58 8.74 6.51
N HIS A 177 -7.89 9.59 7.45
CA HIS A 177 -9.07 10.45 7.39
C HIS A 177 -8.95 11.40 6.17
N LEU A 178 -8.22 10.97 5.15
CA LEU A 178 -7.96 11.68 3.90
C LEU A 178 -8.95 11.21 2.85
N ARG A 179 -9.55 12.16 2.19
CA ARG A 179 -10.31 11.91 0.97
C ARG A 179 -9.37 11.87 -0.23
N ALA A 180 -9.77 11.20 -1.30
CA ALA A 180 -8.94 11.03 -2.49
C ALA A 180 -8.42 12.35 -3.10
N HIS A 181 -9.15 13.46 -2.94
CA HIS A 181 -8.76 14.76 -3.47
C HIS A 181 -7.70 15.49 -2.61
N GLU A 182 -7.48 15.08 -1.36
CA GLU A 182 -6.50 15.73 -0.46
C GLU A 182 -5.05 15.31 -0.76
N THR A 183 -4.85 14.25 -1.55
CA THR A 183 -3.54 13.75 -1.98
C THR A 183 -3.14 14.18 -3.40
N SER A 184 -3.88 15.14 -3.98
CA SER A 184 -3.66 15.61 -5.36
C SER A 184 -2.49 16.58 -5.48
#